data_967eeac1483533d53ff88048191f7db4
#
_entry.id   967eeac1483533d53ff88048191f7db4
#
_cell.length_a   1.000
_cell.length_b   1.000
_cell.length_c   1.000
_cell.angle_alpha   90.00
_cell.angle_beta   90.00
_cell.angle_gamma   90.00
#
_symmetry.space_group_name_H-M   'P 1'
#
loop_
_entity.id
_entity.type
_entity.pdbx_description
1 polymer ?
#
loop_
_entity_poly.entity_id
_entity_poly.type
_entity_poly.pdbx_seq_one_letter_code
_entity_poly.pdbx_strand_id
1 'polypeptide(L)'
;GNLAEKWRKGAEEAGRERLAAALAVVPENGASTYYQALVSLRFLHYVLRLNGNDHLTLGRFDRYMLPYAEESVRRGVSLGELTEDTELFFIAMNYDTDLYRGMQQGDNGQSLVLGGCDENGENSFSFLSEIALTASEELALIDPKINLRVNSETPAELYERASRLTRQGLGFPQYCNDDAAIKGLVRLGYDPIDARNYAVAACWEIIVPRCGADVPNIDKLIFPEVVRQVTLSKLIGSESYAEFEREVKSAIEAGCDKIIERCNAAAQPRDALISIFVSPCIERGRYAFEGGAKYNNYGVHGVGLSNAADALEAIKKAVFEEKTAGKAELVSALETNFAGREDLRQTLLSQPKTGNNNEADERLSFLM
;
A
#
# COMPACT_ATOMS: atom_id res chain seq x y z
N GLY A 1 29.96 -8.94 0.62
CA GLY A 1 31.29 -9.27 0.12
C GLY A 1 31.55 -8.83 -1.32
N ASN A 2 31.64 -9.76 -2.28
CA ASN A 2 32.12 -9.49 -3.65
C ASN A 2 31.36 -8.38 -4.41
N LEU A 3 30.04 -8.22 -4.22
CA LEU A 3 29.28 -7.18 -4.91
C LEU A 3 29.58 -5.80 -4.34
N ALA A 4 29.65 -5.65 -3.03
CA ALA A 4 30.00 -4.38 -2.39
C ALA A 4 31.41 -3.93 -2.79
N GLU A 5 32.37 -4.88 -2.87
CA GLU A 5 33.73 -4.61 -3.34
C GLU A 5 33.76 -4.17 -4.83
N LYS A 6 32.93 -4.75 -5.68
CA LYS A 6 32.78 -4.31 -7.08
C LYS A 6 32.24 -2.86 -7.14
N TRP A 7 31.26 -2.53 -6.33
CA TRP A 7 30.71 -1.18 -6.26
C TRP A 7 31.76 -0.19 -5.76
N ARG A 8 32.53 -0.57 -4.73
CA ARG A 8 33.62 0.25 -4.21
C ARG A 8 34.65 0.57 -5.28
N LYS A 9 35.14 -0.43 -6.00
CA LYS A 9 36.10 -0.25 -7.12
C LYS A 9 35.51 0.62 -8.23
N GLY A 10 34.27 0.39 -8.64
CA GLY A 10 33.61 1.24 -9.63
C GLY A 10 33.48 2.70 -9.17
N ALA A 11 33.25 2.93 -7.88
CA ALA A 11 33.22 4.28 -7.32
C ALA A 11 34.59 4.94 -7.33
N GLU A 12 35.67 4.19 -7.01
CA GLU A 12 37.06 4.66 -7.10
C GLU A 12 37.43 5.01 -8.55
N GLU A 13 37.16 4.14 -9.50
CA GLU A 13 37.42 4.35 -10.92
C GLU A 13 36.64 5.57 -11.47
N ALA A 14 35.44 5.82 -10.97
CA ALA A 14 34.60 6.98 -11.33
C ALA A 14 34.98 8.26 -10.53
N GLY A 15 35.99 8.24 -9.67
CA GLY A 15 36.38 9.39 -8.84
C GLY A 15 35.34 9.77 -7.78
N ARG A 16 34.49 8.82 -7.34
CA ARG A 16 33.46 9.02 -6.32
C ARG A 16 34.00 8.66 -4.94
N GLU A 17 34.96 9.45 -4.45
CA GLU A 17 35.72 9.17 -3.22
C GLU A 17 34.82 8.96 -1.98
N ARG A 18 33.80 9.83 -1.79
CA ARG A 18 32.87 9.74 -0.66
C ARG A 18 32.07 8.43 -0.70
N LEU A 19 31.64 8.00 -1.89
CA LEU A 19 30.93 6.73 -2.06
C LEU A 19 31.87 5.53 -1.83
N ALA A 20 33.07 5.57 -2.36
CA ALA A 20 34.08 4.53 -2.17
C ALA A 20 34.43 4.37 -0.68
N ALA A 21 34.61 5.48 0.04
CA ALA A 21 34.86 5.48 1.49
C ALA A 21 33.69 4.90 2.30
N ALA A 22 32.46 5.21 1.91
CA ALA A 22 31.27 4.61 2.53
C ALA A 22 31.22 3.09 2.29
N LEU A 23 31.42 2.63 1.04
CA LEU A 23 31.40 1.22 0.66
C LEU A 23 32.59 0.39 1.23
N ALA A 24 33.63 1.05 1.72
CA ALA A 24 34.69 0.39 2.50
C ALA A 24 34.24 -0.03 3.90
N VAL A 25 33.13 0.54 4.39
CA VAL A 25 32.55 0.24 5.71
C VAL A 25 31.26 -0.57 5.56
N VAL A 26 30.33 -0.09 4.78
CA VAL A 26 28.99 -0.69 4.64
C VAL A 26 28.88 -1.48 3.32
N PRO A 27 28.04 -2.53 3.25
CA PRO A 27 27.15 -3.08 4.29
C PRO A 27 27.82 -4.11 5.20
N GLU A 28 29.11 -4.32 5.12
CA GLU A 28 29.82 -5.33 5.90
C GLU A 28 29.83 -4.99 7.40
N ASN A 29 29.98 -3.70 7.71
CA ASN A 29 29.87 -3.17 9.06
C ASN A 29 28.65 -2.24 9.17
N GLY A 30 28.25 -1.94 10.41
CA GLY A 30 27.18 -0.99 10.67
C GLY A 30 27.54 0.43 10.23
N ALA A 31 26.57 1.16 9.72
CA ALA A 31 26.72 2.57 9.39
C ALA A 31 26.92 3.42 10.66
N SER A 32 27.73 4.47 10.56
CA SER A 32 27.95 5.43 11.64
C SER A 32 27.54 6.87 11.28
N THR A 33 27.13 7.11 10.03
CA THR A 33 26.64 8.39 9.53
C THR A 33 25.40 8.20 8.66
N TYR A 34 24.66 9.28 8.45
CA TYR A 34 23.48 9.27 7.60
C TYR A 34 23.80 8.83 6.16
N TYR A 35 24.87 9.39 5.58
CA TYR A 35 25.30 8.99 4.24
C TYR A 35 25.63 7.49 4.13
N GLN A 36 26.38 6.94 5.09
CA GLN A 36 26.66 5.50 5.12
C GLN A 36 25.39 4.67 5.27
N ALA A 37 24.44 5.12 6.09
CA ALA A 37 23.17 4.44 6.25
C ALA A 37 22.35 4.44 4.95
N LEU A 38 22.30 5.54 4.21
CA LEU A 38 21.67 5.62 2.88
C LEU A 38 22.36 4.69 1.87
N VAL A 39 23.68 4.69 1.81
CA VAL A 39 24.45 3.78 0.93
C VAL A 39 24.17 2.32 1.28
N SER A 40 24.13 1.97 2.55
CA SER A 40 23.82 0.61 3.01
C SER A 40 22.40 0.21 2.62
N LEU A 41 21.43 1.09 2.87
CA LEU A 41 20.02 0.87 2.53
C LEU A 41 19.85 0.66 1.02
N ARG A 42 20.47 1.52 0.20
CA ARG A 42 20.42 1.41 -1.26
C ARG A 42 21.04 0.10 -1.76
N PHE A 43 22.17 -0.29 -1.18
CA PHE A 43 22.83 -1.55 -1.52
C PHE A 43 21.95 -2.76 -1.20
N LEU A 44 21.41 -2.83 0.02
CA LEU A 44 20.53 -3.93 0.43
C LEU A 44 19.24 -3.97 -0.39
N HIS A 45 18.63 -2.83 -0.65
CA HIS A 45 17.46 -2.71 -1.51
C HIS A 45 17.76 -3.26 -2.92
N TYR A 46 18.89 -2.89 -3.51
CA TYR A 46 19.31 -3.40 -4.82
C TYR A 46 19.50 -4.92 -4.81
N VAL A 47 20.14 -5.47 -3.79
CA VAL A 47 20.34 -6.93 -3.65
C VAL A 47 19.01 -7.65 -3.49
N LEU A 48 18.08 -7.12 -2.73
CA LEU A 48 16.73 -7.70 -2.60
C LEU A 48 15.98 -7.70 -3.93
N ARG A 49 16.09 -6.63 -4.71
CA ARG A 49 15.51 -6.57 -6.07
C ARG A 49 16.14 -7.58 -7.04
N LEU A 50 17.45 -7.72 -7.01
CA LEU A 50 18.15 -8.77 -7.80
C LEU A 50 17.69 -10.19 -7.44
N ASN A 51 17.21 -10.39 -6.20
CA ASN A 51 16.66 -11.66 -5.73
C ASN A 51 15.17 -11.85 -6.09
N GLY A 52 14.58 -10.94 -6.87
CA GLY A 52 13.21 -11.03 -7.37
C GLY A 52 12.15 -10.37 -6.46
N ASN A 53 12.57 -9.55 -5.51
CA ASN A 53 11.65 -8.80 -4.66
C ASN A 53 11.37 -7.44 -5.29
N ASP A 54 10.23 -7.30 -5.93
CA ASP A 54 9.90 -6.11 -6.72
C ASP A 54 9.27 -5.00 -5.89
N HIS A 55 8.32 -5.30 -5.02
CA HIS A 55 7.62 -4.33 -4.19
C HIS A 55 8.29 -4.16 -2.82
N LEU A 56 9.34 -3.35 -2.77
CA LEU A 56 10.07 -3.10 -1.53
C LEU A 56 9.68 -1.75 -0.94
N THR A 57 8.98 -1.77 0.19
CA THR A 57 8.79 -0.55 0.98
C THR A 57 10.04 -0.25 1.82
N LEU A 58 10.39 1.03 1.89
CA LEU A 58 11.44 1.53 2.79
C LEU A 58 10.94 1.64 4.25
N GLY A 59 9.66 1.36 4.49
CA GLY A 59 9.09 1.41 5.83
C GLY A 59 9.14 2.80 6.45
N ARG A 60 9.25 2.84 7.77
CA ARG A 60 9.27 4.08 8.57
C ARG A 60 10.64 4.75 8.52
N PHE A 61 10.95 5.31 7.36
CA PHE A 61 12.26 5.86 7.03
C PHE A 61 12.77 6.90 8.04
N ASP A 62 11.94 7.84 8.39
CA ASP A 62 12.28 8.91 9.34
C ASP A 62 12.53 8.43 10.76
N ARG A 63 12.11 7.20 11.11
CA ARG A 63 12.39 6.61 12.42
C ARG A 63 13.71 5.88 12.49
N TYR A 64 13.93 4.90 11.60
CA TYR A 64 15.14 4.10 11.67
C TYR A 64 16.38 4.82 11.16
N MET A 65 16.22 5.87 10.34
CA MET A 65 17.30 6.70 9.84
C MET A 65 17.64 7.88 10.75
N LEU A 66 16.69 8.29 11.63
CA LEU A 66 16.88 9.46 12.50
C LEU A 66 18.16 9.42 13.35
N PRO A 67 18.54 8.32 14.04
CA PRO A 67 19.75 8.27 14.83
C PRO A 67 21.04 8.58 14.04
N TYR A 68 21.08 8.16 12.77
CA TYR A 68 22.20 8.43 11.87
C TYR A 68 22.24 9.89 11.42
N ALA A 69 21.06 10.48 11.17
CA ALA A 69 20.94 11.89 10.83
C ALA A 69 21.36 12.78 12.00
N GLU A 70 20.89 12.49 13.21
CA GLU A 70 21.28 13.20 14.43
C GLU A 70 22.78 13.10 14.70
N GLU A 71 23.38 11.92 14.50
CA GLU A 71 24.83 11.73 14.62
C GLU A 71 25.59 12.57 13.60
N SER A 72 25.09 12.62 12.35
CA SER A 72 25.72 13.44 11.30
C SER A 72 25.64 14.93 11.64
N VAL A 73 24.52 15.41 12.16
CA VAL A 73 24.38 16.80 12.65
C VAL A 73 25.35 17.08 13.80
N ARG A 74 25.47 16.15 14.76
CA ARG A 74 26.44 16.28 15.86
C ARG A 74 27.90 16.36 15.38
N ARG A 75 28.19 15.75 14.23
CA ARG A 75 29.52 15.83 13.56
C ARG A 75 29.67 17.07 12.67
N GLY A 76 28.69 17.97 12.65
CA GLY A 76 28.75 19.22 11.93
C GLY A 76 28.22 19.19 10.50
N VAL A 77 27.55 18.11 10.07
CA VAL A 77 26.84 18.06 8.79
C VAL A 77 25.61 18.95 8.88
N SER A 78 25.43 19.84 7.91
CA SER A 78 24.29 20.75 7.85
C SER A 78 23.01 20.04 7.41
N LEU A 79 21.84 20.62 7.73
CA LEU A 79 20.54 20.09 7.24
C LEU A 79 20.46 20.14 5.70
N GLY A 80 21.09 21.14 5.07
CA GLY A 80 21.16 21.21 3.60
C GLY A 80 21.91 20.02 3.00
N GLU A 81 23.05 19.62 3.58
CA GLU A 81 23.79 18.44 3.13
C GLU A 81 22.99 17.14 3.36
N LEU A 82 22.24 17.06 4.45
CA LEU A 82 21.34 15.89 4.67
C LEU A 82 20.20 15.86 3.64
N THR A 83 19.68 17.02 3.24
CA THR A 83 18.68 17.12 2.17
C THR A 83 19.28 16.64 0.84
N GLU A 84 20.43 17.15 0.44
CA GLU A 84 21.16 16.72 -0.76
C GLU A 84 21.45 15.22 -0.77
N ASP A 85 21.89 14.65 0.35
CA ASP A 85 22.11 13.20 0.50
C ASP A 85 20.80 12.41 0.30
N THR A 86 19.68 12.94 0.81
CA THR A 86 18.36 12.33 0.66
C THR A 86 17.88 12.41 -0.80
N GLU A 87 18.10 13.52 -1.46
CA GLU A 87 17.80 13.72 -2.89
C GLU A 87 18.59 12.74 -3.76
N LEU A 88 19.90 12.62 -3.53
CA LEU A 88 20.74 11.65 -4.23
C LEU A 88 20.25 10.21 -4.03
N PHE A 89 19.79 9.88 -2.83
CA PHE A 89 19.19 8.57 -2.54
C PHE A 89 17.88 8.39 -3.32
N PHE A 90 16.98 9.37 -3.36
CA PHE A 90 15.72 9.30 -4.12
C PHE A 90 15.99 9.20 -5.63
N ILE A 91 16.95 9.97 -6.17
CA ILE A 91 17.39 9.82 -7.56
C ILE A 91 17.87 8.39 -7.82
N ALA A 92 18.70 7.84 -6.93
CA ALA A 92 19.21 6.47 -7.08
C ALA A 92 18.09 5.41 -7.04
N MET A 93 16.98 5.65 -6.34
CA MET A 93 15.82 4.75 -6.33
C MET A 93 15.11 4.70 -7.68
N ASN A 94 15.21 5.73 -8.50
CA ASN A 94 14.58 5.81 -9.82
C ASN A 94 15.44 5.23 -10.95
N TYR A 95 16.73 4.93 -10.73
CA TYR A 95 17.59 4.34 -11.77
C TYR A 95 17.21 2.90 -12.16
N ASP A 96 16.50 2.18 -11.30
CA ASP A 96 16.19 0.77 -11.52
C ASP A 96 14.82 0.56 -12.20
N THR A 97 14.22 1.60 -12.74
CA THR A 97 12.88 1.55 -13.37
C THR A 97 12.79 0.53 -14.50
N ASP A 98 13.87 0.33 -15.24
CA ASP A 98 13.94 -0.63 -16.35
C ASP A 98 14.00 -2.10 -15.89
N LEU A 99 14.34 -2.35 -14.63
CA LEU A 99 14.38 -3.70 -14.06
C LEU A 99 12.99 -4.23 -13.71
N TYR A 100 11.98 -3.37 -13.74
CA TYR A 100 10.64 -3.67 -13.31
C TYR A 100 9.69 -3.86 -14.49
N ARG A 101 9.27 -5.10 -14.73
CA ARG A 101 8.33 -5.43 -15.81
C ARG A 101 6.92 -5.58 -15.23
N GLY A 102 5.99 -4.77 -15.69
CA GLY A 102 4.55 -4.94 -15.42
C GLY A 102 3.88 -3.89 -14.55
N MET A 103 4.62 -2.88 -14.09
CA MET A 103 4.06 -1.68 -13.44
C MET A 103 3.93 -0.51 -14.44
N GLN A 104 3.42 0.61 -13.97
CA GLN A 104 3.41 1.83 -14.76
C GLN A 104 4.84 2.32 -15.00
N GLN A 105 5.08 2.92 -16.15
CA GLN A 105 6.39 3.48 -16.46
C GLN A 105 6.78 4.55 -15.41
N GLY A 106 7.95 4.39 -14.80
CA GLY A 106 8.45 5.26 -13.75
C GLY A 106 7.93 4.99 -12.34
N ASP A 107 7.05 4.00 -12.16
CA ASP A 107 6.50 3.60 -10.86
C ASP A 107 6.97 2.20 -10.50
N ASN A 108 7.90 2.09 -9.58
CA ASN A 108 8.45 0.83 -9.09
C ASN A 108 7.75 0.30 -7.82
N GLY A 109 6.69 0.98 -7.36
CA GLY A 109 5.96 0.60 -6.17
C GLY A 109 6.76 0.73 -4.87
N GLN A 110 7.83 1.52 -4.89
CA GLN A 110 8.67 1.77 -3.72
C GLN A 110 8.02 2.85 -2.87
N SER A 111 7.66 2.51 -1.65
CA SER A 111 7.02 3.44 -0.73
C SER A 111 7.90 3.73 0.48
N LEU A 112 7.72 4.92 1.04
CA LEU A 112 8.42 5.45 2.20
C LEU A 112 7.40 6.06 3.14
N VAL A 113 7.48 5.73 4.42
CA VAL A 113 6.52 6.18 5.43
C VAL A 113 7.17 7.19 6.35
N LEU A 114 6.47 8.30 6.58
CA LEU A 114 6.86 9.40 7.47
C LEU A 114 5.82 9.61 8.57
N GLY A 115 6.26 10.11 9.71
CA GLY A 115 5.40 10.55 10.81
C GLY A 115 4.65 9.41 11.51
N GLY A 116 3.43 9.72 11.93
CA GLY A 116 2.61 8.84 12.76
C GLY A 116 3.03 8.80 14.22
N CYS A 117 2.52 7.84 14.97
CA CYS A 117 2.91 7.65 16.35
C CYS A 117 4.04 6.64 16.52
N ASP A 118 4.76 6.75 17.62
CA ASP A 118 5.72 5.76 18.09
C ASP A 118 5.05 4.63 18.90
N GLU A 119 5.83 3.78 19.53
CA GLU A 119 5.36 2.68 20.38
C GLU A 119 4.59 3.13 21.62
N ASN A 120 4.81 4.37 22.08
CA ASN A 120 4.12 4.98 23.21
C ASN A 120 2.83 5.73 22.78
N GLY A 121 2.66 5.96 21.50
CA GLY A 121 1.56 6.75 20.92
C GLY A 121 1.90 8.22 20.70
N GLU A 122 3.17 8.62 20.91
CA GLU A 122 3.63 9.99 20.72
C GLU A 122 3.95 10.28 19.27
N ASN A 123 3.81 11.53 18.85
CA ASN A 123 4.11 11.96 17.48
C ASN A 123 5.59 11.75 17.15
N SER A 124 5.85 11.08 16.02
CA SER A 124 7.21 10.76 15.55
C SER A 124 7.66 11.57 14.32
N PHE A 125 6.92 12.60 13.92
CA PHE A 125 7.38 13.51 12.87
C PHE A 125 8.59 14.30 13.35
N SER A 126 9.68 14.27 12.58
CA SER A 126 10.97 14.82 12.95
C SER A 126 11.54 15.76 11.87
N PHE A 127 12.68 16.38 12.13
CA PHE A 127 13.40 17.16 11.12
C PHE A 127 13.77 16.31 9.89
N LEU A 128 13.98 15.00 10.07
CA LEU A 128 14.25 14.09 8.95
C LEU A 128 13.02 13.83 8.11
N SER A 129 11.83 13.83 8.72
CA SER A 129 10.56 13.78 7.98
C SER A 129 10.41 15.00 7.07
N GLU A 130 10.77 16.19 7.59
CA GLU A 130 10.76 17.45 6.81
C GLU A 130 11.76 17.42 5.67
N ILE A 131 12.98 16.91 5.91
CA ILE A 131 14.00 16.72 4.86
C ILE A 131 13.48 15.80 3.76
N ALA A 132 12.86 14.68 4.10
CA ALA A 132 12.31 13.75 3.11
C ALA A 132 11.17 14.37 2.28
N LEU A 133 10.28 15.16 2.92
CA LEU A 133 9.24 15.92 2.21
C LEU A 133 9.85 16.96 1.27
N THR A 134 10.89 17.65 1.72
CA THR A 134 11.59 18.68 0.92
C THR A 134 12.27 18.05 -0.30
N ALA A 135 13.03 16.98 -0.09
CA ALA A 135 13.68 16.26 -1.19
C ALA A 135 12.67 15.75 -2.23
N SER A 136 11.53 15.21 -1.77
CA SER A 136 10.47 14.74 -2.67
C SER A 136 9.83 15.90 -3.46
N GLU A 137 9.60 17.05 -2.80
CA GLU A 137 9.03 18.26 -3.42
C GLU A 137 9.96 18.86 -4.48
N GLU A 138 11.25 18.95 -4.18
CA GLU A 138 12.25 19.53 -5.08
C GLU A 138 12.53 18.66 -6.31
N LEU A 139 12.61 17.35 -6.12
CA LEU A 139 12.88 16.41 -7.21
C LEU A 139 11.67 16.09 -8.08
N ALA A 140 10.46 16.11 -7.52
CA ALA A 140 9.22 15.74 -8.20
C ALA A 140 9.29 14.38 -8.92
N LEU A 141 9.99 13.40 -8.31
CA LEU A 141 10.11 12.03 -8.80
C LEU A 141 8.99 11.13 -8.23
N ILE A 142 8.63 10.08 -8.97
CA ILE A 142 7.55 9.17 -8.56
C ILE A 142 7.98 8.28 -7.39
N ASP A 143 9.20 7.79 -7.38
CA ASP A 143 9.75 6.94 -6.34
C ASP A 143 10.79 7.70 -5.47
N PRO A 144 10.79 7.48 -4.16
CA PRO A 144 9.82 6.70 -3.40
C PRO A 144 8.49 7.44 -3.19
N LYS A 145 7.37 6.72 -3.24
CA LYS A 145 6.05 7.27 -2.89
C LYS A 145 6.00 7.60 -1.41
N ILE A 146 5.68 8.83 -1.09
CA ILE A 146 5.56 9.27 0.30
C ILE A 146 4.20 8.88 0.87
N ASN A 147 4.20 8.14 1.97
CA ASN A 147 3.05 7.92 2.82
C ASN A 147 3.24 8.71 4.11
N LEU A 148 2.30 9.59 4.43
CA LEU A 148 2.31 10.37 5.65
C LEU A 148 1.29 9.81 6.63
N ARG A 149 1.76 9.29 7.75
CA ARG A 149 0.89 8.84 8.83
C ARG A 149 0.46 10.04 9.66
N VAL A 150 -0.83 10.13 9.89
CA VAL A 150 -1.50 11.23 10.61
C VAL A 150 -2.52 10.69 11.61
N ASN A 151 -2.88 11.50 12.59
CA ASN A 151 -3.90 11.17 13.59
C ASN A 151 -4.63 12.46 14.04
N SER A 152 -5.55 12.33 14.99
CA SER A 152 -6.29 13.48 15.55
C SER A 152 -5.43 14.56 16.20
N GLU A 153 -4.21 14.21 16.64
CA GLU A 153 -3.27 15.13 17.28
C GLU A 153 -2.26 15.74 16.27
N THR A 154 -2.34 15.38 15.00
CA THR A 154 -1.43 15.91 13.98
C THR A 154 -1.67 17.40 13.79
N PRO A 155 -0.63 18.26 13.94
CA PRO A 155 -0.75 19.70 13.78
C PRO A 155 -1.24 20.10 12.39
N ALA A 156 -2.07 21.14 12.31
CA ALA A 156 -2.62 21.66 11.04
C ALA A 156 -1.50 22.09 10.07
N GLU A 157 -0.41 22.63 10.59
CA GLU A 157 0.76 23.06 9.84
C GLU A 157 1.41 21.93 9.06
N LEU A 158 1.35 20.67 9.59
CA LEU A 158 1.86 19.51 8.87
C LEU A 158 1.00 19.18 7.65
N TYR A 159 -0.33 19.30 7.76
CA TYR A 159 -1.21 19.13 6.61
C TYR A 159 -0.98 20.24 5.56
N GLU A 160 -0.79 21.48 6.00
CA GLU A 160 -0.45 22.58 5.10
C GLU A 160 0.88 22.31 4.39
N ARG A 161 1.90 21.87 5.12
CA ARG A 161 3.22 21.51 4.57
C ARG A 161 3.12 20.38 3.55
N ALA A 162 2.45 19.30 3.90
CA ALA A 162 2.30 18.14 3.03
C ALA A 162 1.43 18.42 1.80
N SER A 163 0.46 19.35 1.91
CA SER A 163 -0.40 19.74 0.78
C SER A 163 0.37 20.37 -0.37
N ARG A 164 1.55 20.96 -0.11
CA ARG A 164 2.42 21.48 -1.18
C ARG A 164 2.86 20.36 -2.13
N LEU A 165 3.26 19.22 -1.56
CA LEU A 165 3.62 18.04 -2.35
C LEU A 165 2.40 17.45 -3.08
N THR A 166 1.23 17.39 -2.41
CA THR A 166 -0.04 16.96 -3.05
C THR A 166 -0.37 17.79 -4.28
N ARG A 167 -0.14 19.10 -4.24
CA ARG A 167 -0.40 20.03 -5.36
C ARG A 167 0.46 19.79 -6.60
N GLN A 168 1.57 19.08 -6.48
CA GLN A 168 2.40 18.71 -7.64
C GLN A 168 1.74 17.65 -8.53
N GLY A 169 0.69 16.97 -8.04
CA GLY A 169 -0.09 16.02 -8.84
C GLY A 169 0.56 14.65 -9.02
N LEU A 170 1.56 14.30 -8.22
CA LEU A 170 2.23 12.99 -8.25
C LEU A 170 1.43 11.86 -7.58
N GLY A 171 0.27 12.18 -6.96
CA GLY A 171 -0.59 11.21 -6.29
C GLY A 171 -0.20 10.92 -4.85
N PHE A 172 0.75 11.65 -4.27
CA PHE A 172 1.16 11.55 -2.87
C PHE A 172 1.49 12.94 -2.26
N PRO A 173 1.66 13.08 -0.92
CA PRO A 173 1.63 12.01 0.08
C PRO A 173 0.28 11.30 0.14
N GLN A 174 0.31 9.98 0.35
CA GLN A 174 -0.88 9.26 0.76
C GLN A 174 -1.05 9.43 2.26
N TYR A 175 -2.21 9.91 2.71
CA TYR A 175 -2.47 10.16 4.13
C TYR A 175 -3.05 8.89 4.78
N CYS A 176 -2.33 8.36 5.77
CA CYS A 176 -2.69 7.15 6.49
C CYS A 176 -3.14 7.52 7.90
N ASN A 177 -4.42 7.27 8.21
CA ASN A 177 -5.00 7.63 9.50
C ASN A 177 -4.69 6.57 10.57
N ASP A 178 -3.79 6.90 11.51
CA ASP A 178 -3.40 6.05 12.63
C ASP A 178 -4.58 5.67 13.53
N ASP A 179 -5.53 6.61 13.76
CA ASP A 179 -6.68 6.37 14.62
C ASP A 179 -7.60 5.25 14.09
N ALA A 180 -7.64 5.09 12.78
CA ALA A 180 -8.39 4.03 12.11
C ALA A 180 -7.53 2.76 11.93
N ALA A 181 -6.34 2.89 11.35
CA ALA A 181 -5.48 1.78 10.98
C ALA A 181 -5.03 0.95 12.19
N ILE A 182 -4.58 1.61 13.26
CA ILE A 182 -4.13 0.92 14.49
C ILE A 182 -5.29 0.16 15.14
N LYS A 183 -6.46 0.80 15.26
CA LYS A 183 -7.65 0.14 15.80
C LYS A 183 -8.08 -1.06 14.95
N GLY A 184 -8.01 -0.92 13.63
CA GLY A 184 -8.29 -2.01 12.69
C GLY A 184 -7.36 -3.19 12.89
N LEU A 185 -6.05 -2.97 12.93
CA LEU A 185 -5.06 -4.01 13.16
C LEU A 185 -5.24 -4.71 14.51
N VAL A 186 -5.48 -3.96 15.60
CA VAL A 186 -5.74 -4.55 16.92
C VAL A 186 -6.99 -5.42 16.91
N ARG A 187 -8.06 -5.01 16.21
CA ARG A 187 -9.28 -5.84 16.05
C ARG A 187 -9.00 -7.13 15.27
N LEU A 188 -8.05 -7.10 14.35
CA LEU A 188 -7.59 -8.28 13.61
C LEU A 188 -6.63 -9.17 14.42
N GLY A 189 -6.34 -8.83 15.68
CA GLY A 189 -5.51 -9.64 16.58
C GLY A 189 -4.03 -9.28 16.57
N TYR A 190 -3.65 -8.14 16.00
CA TYR A 190 -2.28 -7.65 16.10
C TYR A 190 -1.99 -7.13 17.52
N ASP A 191 -0.77 -7.35 17.98
CA ASP A 191 -0.27 -6.72 19.20
C ASP A 191 -0.33 -5.19 19.08
N PRO A 192 -0.79 -4.45 20.11
CA PRO A 192 -0.91 -3.00 20.03
C PRO A 192 0.39 -2.25 19.72
N ILE A 193 1.54 -2.74 20.20
CA ILE A 193 2.85 -2.15 19.92
C ILE A 193 3.22 -2.38 18.45
N ASP A 194 3.03 -3.60 17.96
CA ASP A 194 3.26 -3.93 16.55
C ASP A 194 2.32 -3.14 15.65
N ALA A 195 1.04 -3.04 16.01
CA ALA A 195 0.05 -2.26 15.26
C ALA A 195 0.46 -0.78 15.14
N ARG A 196 1.00 -0.16 16.19
CA ARG A 196 1.53 1.20 16.12
C ARG A 196 2.74 1.34 15.19
N ASN A 197 3.45 0.25 14.95
CA ASN A 197 4.62 0.25 14.07
C ASN A 197 4.28 -0.08 12.61
N TYR A 198 3.03 -0.06 12.20
CA TYR A 198 2.68 -0.36 10.82
C TYR A 198 3.35 0.60 9.82
N ALA A 199 3.59 0.09 8.63
CA ALA A 199 4.00 0.83 7.45
C ALA A 199 3.06 0.52 6.30
N VAL A 200 3.08 1.38 5.29
CA VAL A 200 2.36 1.14 4.04
C VAL A 200 3.37 0.68 2.99
N ALA A 201 3.05 -0.41 2.32
CA ALA A 201 3.82 -0.94 1.21
C ALA A 201 3.09 -0.72 -0.10
N ALA A 202 3.82 -0.61 -1.18
CA ALA A 202 3.33 -0.44 -2.55
C ALA A 202 2.22 0.61 -2.67
N CYS A 203 0.95 0.21 -2.76
CA CYS A 203 -0.19 1.12 -2.89
C CYS A 203 -0.81 1.47 -1.54
N TRP A 204 -1.44 0.48 -0.89
CA TRP A 204 -2.18 0.63 0.38
C TRP A 204 -2.03 -0.58 1.30
N GLU A 205 -1.10 -1.46 1.02
CA GLU A 205 -0.87 -2.66 1.82
C GLU A 205 -0.28 -2.27 3.17
N ILE A 206 -1.03 -2.53 4.24
CA ILE A 206 -0.58 -2.28 5.61
C ILE A 206 0.22 -3.48 6.09
N ILE A 207 1.49 -3.25 6.38
CA ILE A 207 2.42 -4.26 6.89
C ILE A 207 3.01 -3.83 8.23
N VAL A 208 3.53 -4.79 8.99
CA VAL A 208 4.27 -4.49 10.22
C VAL A 208 5.76 -4.80 10.01
N PRO A 209 6.62 -3.78 9.90
CA PRO A 209 8.05 -3.97 9.69
C PRO A 209 8.67 -4.92 10.72
N ARG A 210 9.67 -5.69 10.31
CA ARG A 210 10.45 -6.64 11.11
C ARG A 210 9.72 -7.93 11.50
N CYS A 211 8.40 -7.97 11.55
CA CYS A 211 7.67 -9.16 12.01
C CYS A 211 6.51 -9.57 11.10
N GLY A 212 6.16 -8.77 10.10
CA GLY A 212 5.17 -9.10 9.08
C GLY A 212 5.81 -9.63 7.80
N ALA A 213 5.11 -10.51 7.12
CA ALA A 213 5.40 -10.93 5.76
C ALA A 213 4.09 -11.04 4.98
N ASP A 214 3.97 -10.25 3.93
CA ASP A 214 2.78 -10.17 3.11
C ASP A 214 3.06 -10.66 1.70
N VAL A 215 2.12 -11.39 1.12
CA VAL A 215 2.11 -11.76 -0.29
C VAL A 215 1.09 -10.86 -0.98
N PRO A 216 1.52 -9.74 -1.59
CA PRO A 216 0.60 -8.76 -2.18
C PRO A 216 -0.01 -9.30 -3.47
N ASN A 217 -1.19 -8.78 -3.82
CA ASN A 217 -1.82 -8.96 -5.13
C ASN A 217 -2.04 -10.44 -5.54
N ILE A 218 -2.24 -11.33 -4.55
CA ILE A 218 -2.36 -12.77 -4.83
C ILE A 218 -3.66 -13.13 -5.54
N ASP A 219 -4.76 -12.41 -5.24
CA ASP A 219 -6.08 -12.65 -5.81
C ASP A 219 -6.96 -11.39 -5.76
N LYS A 220 -8.16 -11.47 -6.31
CA LYS A 220 -9.13 -10.37 -6.31
C LYS A 220 -10.57 -10.86 -6.29
N LEU A 221 -11.45 -10.13 -5.60
CA LEU A 221 -12.90 -10.25 -5.71
C LEU A 221 -13.43 -9.06 -6.51
N ILE A 222 -14.09 -9.34 -7.64
CA ILE A 222 -14.68 -8.32 -8.51
C ILE A 222 -16.15 -8.16 -8.12
N PHE A 223 -16.43 -7.21 -7.22
CA PHE A 223 -17.77 -7.00 -6.65
C PHE A 223 -18.87 -6.74 -7.71
N PRO A 224 -18.65 -5.90 -8.74
CA PRO A 224 -19.68 -5.72 -9.79
C PRO A 224 -20.03 -7.00 -10.52
N GLU A 225 -19.06 -7.89 -10.72
CA GLU A 225 -19.34 -9.18 -11.37
C GLU A 225 -20.18 -10.09 -10.48
N VAL A 226 -19.92 -10.11 -9.17
CA VAL A 226 -20.76 -10.84 -8.21
C VAL A 226 -22.19 -10.31 -8.25
N VAL A 227 -22.37 -8.99 -8.15
CA VAL A 227 -23.71 -8.37 -8.23
C VAL A 227 -24.38 -8.67 -9.55
N ARG A 228 -23.67 -8.60 -10.68
CA ARG A 228 -24.18 -8.93 -12.00
C ARG A 228 -24.66 -10.38 -12.08
N GLN A 229 -23.86 -11.34 -11.62
CA GLN A 229 -24.22 -12.76 -11.67
C GLN A 229 -25.43 -13.07 -10.79
N VAL A 230 -25.51 -12.51 -9.61
CA VAL A 230 -26.66 -12.66 -8.72
C VAL A 230 -27.89 -11.99 -9.33
N THR A 231 -27.75 -10.83 -9.96
CA THR A 231 -28.86 -10.17 -10.66
C THR A 231 -29.44 -11.06 -11.78
N LEU A 232 -28.57 -11.61 -12.61
CA LEU A 232 -28.99 -12.49 -13.69
C LEU A 232 -29.69 -13.79 -13.23
N SER A 233 -29.21 -14.35 -12.09
CA SER A 233 -29.66 -15.69 -11.66
C SER A 233 -30.76 -15.66 -10.59
N LYS A 234 -30.85 -14.60 -9.79
CA LYS A 234 -31.70 -14.58 -8.58
C LYS A 234 -32.72 -13.46 -8.54
N LEU A 235 -32.52 -12.33 -9.24
CA LEU A 235 -33.36 -11.15 -9.12
C LEU A 235 -34.85 -11.47 -9.43
N ILE A 236 -35.13 -12.28 -10.45
CA ILE A 236 -36.51 -12.62 -10.83
C ILE A 236 -37.25 -13.35 -9.72
N GLY A 237 -36.55 -14.27 -9.02
CA GLY A 237 -37.12 -15.07 -7.94
C GLY A 237 -37.20 -14.37 -6.61
N SER A 238 -36.47 -13.28 -6.38
CA SER A 238 -36.45 -12.57 -5.11
C SER A 238 -37.74 -11.80 -4.87
N GLU A 239 -38.44 -12.07 -3.78
CA GLU A 239 -39.72 -11.38 -3.47
C GLU A 239 -39.48 -9.96 -2.93
N SER A 240 -38.35 -9.72 -2.26
CA SER A 240 -37.98 -8.41 -1.70
C SER A 240 -36.52 -8.06 -1.98
N TYR A 241 -36.18 -6.77 -1.82
CA TYR A 241 -34.78 -6.34 -1.89
C TYR A 241 -33.90 -7.01 -0.82
N ALA A 242 -34.43 -7.16 0.39
CA ALA A 242 -33.71 -7.84 1.48
C ALA A 242 -33.37 -9.31 1.17
N GLU A 243 -34.22 -10.00 0.41
CA GLU A 243 -33.92 -11.35 -0.07
C GLU A 243 -32.82 -11.33 -1.13
N PHE A 244 -32.94 -10.44 -2.12
CA PHE A 244 -31.92 -10.26 -3.14
C PHE A 244 -30.56 -9.88 -2.54
N GLU A 245 -30.54 -8.98 -1.57
CA GLU A 245 -29.33 -8.55 -0.85
C GLU A 245 -28.67 -9.72 -0.10
N ARG A 246 -29.46 -10.62 0.52
CA ARG A 246 -28.91 -11.85 1.15
C ARG A 246 -28.27 -12.78 0.12
N GLU A 247 -28.83 -12.92 -1.07
CA GLU A 247 -28.23 -13.71 -2.16
C GLU A 247 -26.88 -13.10 -2.59
N VAL A 248 -26.80 -11.77 -2.69
CA VAL A 248 -25.55 -11.07 -3.00
C VAL A 248 -24.50 -11.32 -1.91
N LYS A 249 -24.88 -11.20 -0.63
CA LYS A 249 -24.01 -11.46 0.51
C LYS A 249 -23.47 -12.89 0.49
N SER A 250 -24.35 -13.87 0.29
CA SER A 250 -23.95 -15.28 0.20
C SER A 250 -23.00 -15.56 -0.96
N ALA A 251 -23.19 -14.88 -2.10
CA ALA A 251 -22.30 -15.02 -3.24
C ALA A 251 -20.92 -14.38 -2.99
N ILE A 252 -20.86 -13.25 -2.26
CA ILE A 252 -19.61 -12.63 -1.81
C ILE A 252 -18.86 -13.58 -0.86
N GLU A 253 -19.54 -14.10 0.16
CA GLU A 253 -18.97 -15.05 1.13
C GLU A 253 -18.40 -16.28 0.41
N ALA A 254 -19.15 -16.88 -0.50
CA ALA A 254 -18.69 -18.01 -1.32
C ALA A 254 -17.50 -17.63 -2.24
N GLY A 255 -17.44 -16.39 -2.69
CA GLY A 255 -16.29 -15.85 -3.43
C GLY A 255 -15.05 -15.75 -2.56
N CYS A 256 -15.20 -15.25 -1.34
CA CYS A 256 -14.14 -15.16 -0.34
C CYS A 256 -13.60 -16.55 0.03
N ASP A 257 -14.47 -17.52 0.28
CA ASP A 257 -14.07 -18.90 0.61
C ASP A 257 -13.19 -19.51 -0.49
N LYS A 258 -13.56 -19.33 -1.75
CA LYS A 258 -12.76 -19.79 -2.89
C LYS A 258 -11.40 -19.11 -2.98
N ILE A 259 -11.33 -17.82 -2.64
CA ILE A 259 -10.07 -17.08 -2.57
C ILE A 259 -9.19 -17.64 -1.46
N ILE A 260 -9.74 -17.86 -0.27
CA ILE A 260 -9.05 -18.45 0.87
C ILE A 260 -8.49 -19.83 0.52
N GLU A 261 -9.28 -20.69 -0.13
CA GLU A 261 -8.84 -22.01 -0.60
C GLU A 261 -7.65 -21.89 -1.57
N ARG A 262 -7.72 -20.98 -2.54
CA ARG A 262 -6.62 -20.76 -3.49
C ARG A 262 -5.36 -20.21 -2.83
N CYS A 263 -5.50 -19.24 -1.92
CA CYS A 263 -4.38 -18.69 -1.17
C CYS A 263 -3.68 -19.75 -0.33
N ASN A 264 -4.46 -20.60 0.35
CA ASN A 264 -3.91 -21.68 1.18
C ASN A 264 -3.24 -22.79 0.34
N ALA A 265 -3.69 -23.01 -0.88
CA ALA A 265 -3.11 -23.97 -1.79
C ALA A 265 -1.88 -23.44 -2.57
N ALA A 266 -1.69 -22.12 -2.61
CA ALA A 266 -0.61 -21.51 -3.35
C ALA A 266 0.76 -21.82 -2.72
N ALA A 267 1.73 -22.19 -3.56
CA ALA A 267 3.10 -22.36 -3.13
C ALA A 267 3.69 -21.02 -2.68
N GLN A 268 4.20 -20.97 -1.46
CA GLN A 268 4.80 -19.77 -0.92
C GLN A 268 6.27 -19.64 -1.33
N PRO A 269 6.77 -18.42 -1.62
CA PRO A 269 8.15 -18.22 -1.99
C PRO A 269 9.10 -18.55 -0.83
N ARG A 270 10.15 -19.29 -1.12
CA ARG A 270 11.24 -19.60 -0.17
C ARG A 270 12.36 -18.60 -0.35
N ASP A 271 12.24 -17.46 0.30
CA ASP A 271 13.24 -16.40 0.24
C ASP A 271 14.04 -16.35 1.55
N ALA A 272 15.27 -16.86 1.50
CA ALA A 272 16.18 -16.84 2.64
C ALA A 272 16.66 -15.41 2.93
N LEU A 273 16.86 -14.60 1.89
CA LEU A 273 17.38 -13.25 2.05
C LEU A 273 16.38 -12.34 2.77
N ILE A 274 15.10 -12.33 2.37
CA ILE A 274 14.05 -11.61 3.10
C ILE A 274 13.90 -12.15 4.52
N SER A 275 13.98 -13.48 4.69
CA SER A 275 13.73 -14.13 5.98
C SER A 275 14.69 -13.71 7.07
N ILE A 276 15.94 -13.34 6.75
CA ILE A 276 16.89 -12.85 7.75
C ILE A 276 16.55 -11.45 8.31
N PHE A 277 15.72 -10.68 7.61
CA PHE A 277 15.25 -9.37 8.07
C PHE A 277 13.94 -9.44 8.87
N VAL A 278 13.30 -10.62 8.93
CA VAL A 278 12.06 -10.85 9.68
C VAL A 278 12.38 -11.62 10.95
N SER A 279 12.38 -10.91 12.08
CA SER A 279 12.91 -11.37 13.38
C SER A 279 12.51 -12.80 13.80
N PRO A 280 11.24 -13.25 13.71
CA PRO A 280 10.88 -14.59 14.16
C PRO A 280 11.39 -15.74 13.26
N CYS A 281 11.82 -15.43 12.03
CA CYS A 281 12.13 -16.46 11.03
C CYS A 281 13.35 -17.31 11.43
N ILE A 282 14.40 -16.67 11.93
CA ILE A 282 15.64 -17.35 12.34
C ILE A 282 15.34 -18.27 13.54
N GLU A 283 14.65 -17.77 14.55
CA GLU A 283 14.28 -18.51 15.76
C GLU A 283 13.37 -19.69 15.43
N ARG A 284 12.44 -19.50 14.50
CA ARG A 284 11.49 -20.53 14.06
C ARG A 284 12.07 -21.51 13.07
N GLY A 285 13.21 -21.22 12.47
CA GLY A 285 13.81 -22.04 11.39
C GLY A 285 12.90 -22.17 10.16
N ARG A 286 12.13 -21.11 9.84
CA ARG A 286 11.14 -21.12 8.73
C ARG A 286 11.28 -19.86 7.88
N TYR A 287 10.99 -20.01 6.58
CA TYR A 287 10.95 -18.87 5.67
C TYR A 287 9.78 -17.92 6.03
N ALA A 288 9.98 -16.63 5.77
CA ALA A 288 9.03 -15.58 6.13
C ALA A 288 7.61 -15.88 5.62
N PHE A 289 7.47 -16.22 4.35
CA PHE A 289 6.19 -16.52 3.71
C PHE A 289 5.64 -17.93 3.98
N GLU A 290 6.41 -18.80 4.62
CA GLU A 290 5.97 -20.13 5.06
C GLU A 290 5.61 -20.18 6.57
N GLY A 291 5.15 -19.05 7.12
CA GLY A 291 4.78 -18.93 8.53
C GLY A 291 5.96 -18.68 9.47
N GLY A 292 7.11 -18.24 8.95
CA GLY A 292 8.25 -17.78 9.75
C GLY A 292 7.98 -16.43 10.41
N ALA A 293 7.28 -15.53 9.75
CA ALA A 293 6.88 -14.24 10.30
C ALA A 293 5.86 -14.37 11.45
N LYS A 294 5.76 -13.34 12.30
CA LYS A 294 4.74 -13.26 13.34
C LYS A 294 3.34 -13.07 12.73
N TYR A 295 3.25 -12.24 11.69
CA TYR A 295 2.04 -11.99 10.91
C TYR A 295 2.29 -12.37 9.46
N ASN A 296 1.41 -13.20 8.91
CA ASN A 296 1.43 -13.59 7.51
C ASN A 296 0.08 -13.24 6.90
N ASN A 297 0.08 -12.40 5.85
CA ASN A 297 -1.13 -11.95 5.19
C ASN A 297 -1.06 -12.21 3.68
N TYR A 298 -2.25 -12.35 3.11
CA TYR A 298 -2.43 -12.38 1.67
C TYR A 298 -3.13 -11.09 1.23
N GLY A 299 -2.52 -10.36 0.30
CA GLY A 299 -3.10 -9.17 -0.30
C GLY A 299 -4.15 -9.55 -1.34
N VAL A 300 -5.43 -9.42 -0.98
CA VAL A 300 -6.56 -9.66 -1.87
C VAL A 300 -7.23 -8.34 -2.20
N HIS A 301 -7.45 -8.06 -3.47
CA HIS A 301 -8.10 -6.84 -3.90
C HIS A 301 -9.62 -6.96 -3.93
N GLY A 302 -10.32 -6.01 -3.29
CA GLY A 302 -11.73 -5.74 -3.51
C GLY A 302 -11.88 -4.76 -4.69
N VAL A 303 -12.28 -5.25 -5.86
CA VAL A 303 -12.35 -4.44 -7.08
C VAL A 303 -13.76 -3.95 -7.33
N GLY A 304 -13.92 -2.63 -7.55
CA GLY A 304 -15.18 -2.03 -8.00
C GLY A 304 -16.25 -1.94 -6.90
N LEU A 305 -15.88 -1.77 -5.63
CA LEU A 305 -16.82 -1.64 -4.51
C LEU A 305 -17.87 -0.55 -4.75
N SER A 306 -17.44 0.66 -5.15
CA SER A 306 -18.38 1.75 -5.44
C SER A 306 -19.33 1.44 -6.60
N ASN A 307 -18.82 0.81 -7.65
CA ASN A 307 -19.67 0.38 -8.77
C ASN A 307 -20.72 -0.66 -8.35
N ALA A 308 -20.35 -1.59 -7.46
CA ALA A 308 -21.27 -2.58 -6.93
C ALA A 308 -22.32 -1.95 -6.02
N ALA A 309 -21.91 -1.02 -5.15
CA ALA A 309 -22.81 -0.25 -4.28
C ALA A 309 -23.82 0.56 -5.11
N ASP A 310 -23.36 1.27 -6.13
CA ASP A 310 -24.20 2.01 -7.09
C ASP A 310 -25.21 1.10 -7.80
N ALA A 311 -24.76 -0.10 -8.21
CA ALA A 311 -25.64 -1.06 -8.85
C ALA A 311 -26.71 -1.60 -7.89
N LEU A 312 -26.34 -1.91 -6.64
CA LEU A 312 -27.28 -2.36 -5.62
C LEU A 312 -28.32 -1.30 -5.28
N GLU A 313 -27.90 -0.04 -5.15
CA GLU A 313 -28.83 1.06 -4.90
C GLU A 313 -29.75 1.30 -6.09
N ALA A 314 -29.23 1.26 -7.32
CA ALA A 314 -30.05 1.39 -8.52
C ALA A 314 -31.08 0.26 -8.64
N ILE A 315 -30.72 -0.98 -8.31
CA ILE A 315 -31.66 -2.11 -8.29
C ILE A 315 -32.71 -1.91 -7.19
N LYS A 316 -32.29 -1.53 -5.99
CA LYS A 316 -33.21 -1.26 -4.87
C LYS A 316 -34.26 -0.22 -5.26
N LYS A 317 -33.80 0.95 -5.71
CA LYS A 317 -34.68 2.06 -6.10
C LYS A 317 -35.57 1.71 -7.29
N ALA A 318 -34.98 1.42 -8.43
CA ALA A 318 -35.72 1.28 -9.67
C ALA A 318 -36.62 0.02 -9.72
N VAL A 319 -36.19 -1.10 -9.12
CA VAL A 319 -36.93 -2.37 -9.22
C VAL A 319 -37.85 -2.61 -8.03
N PHE A 320 -37.42 -2.33 -6.81
CA PHE A 320 -38.21 -2.71 -5.63
C PHE A 320 -39.00 -1.54 -5.02
N GLU A 321 -38.47 -0.33 -4.99
CA GLU A 321 -39.14 0.82 -4.37
C GLU A 321 -40.02 1.58 -5.36
N GLU A 322 -39.44 2.17 -6.41
CA GLU A 322 -40.13 3.02 -7.40
C GLU A 322 -40.86 2.22 -8.47
N LYS A 323 -40.42 0.98 -8.70
CA LYS A 323 -40.98 0.07 -9.74
C LYS A 323 -40.94 0.64 -11.16
N THR A 324 -39.93 1.47 -11.42
CA THR A 324 -39.67 2.06 -12.74
C THR A 324 -38.99 1.09 -13.69
N ALA A 325 -38.50 -0.06 -13.20
CA ALA A 325 -37.90 -1.15 -13.95
C ALA A 325 -38.47 -2.50 -13.52
N GLY A 326 -38.84 -3.35 -14.47
CA GLY A 326 -39.22 -4.73 -14.20
C GLY A 326 -38.00 -5.65 -13.97
N LYS A 327 -38.11 -6.65 -13.08
CA LYS A 327 -37.04 -7.62 -12.84
C LYS A 327 -36.57 -8.36 -14.08
N ALA A 328 -37.52 -8.93 -14.83
CA ALA A 328 -37.22 -9.65 -16.08
C ALA A 328 -36.68 -8.71 -17.17
N GLU A 329 -37.16 -7.48 -17.19
CA GLU A 329 -36.73 -6.44 -18.09
C GLU A 329 -35.26 -6.06 -17.84
N LEU A 330 -34.87 -5.86 -16.57
CA LEU A 330 -33.49 -5.56 -16.19
C LEU A 330 -32.55 -6.73 -16.52
N VAL A 331 -32.95 -7.98 -16.23
CA VAL A 331 -32.14 -9.17 -16.55
C VAL A 331 -31.92 -9.25 -18.07
N SER A 332 -32.96 -9.12 -18.88
CA SER A 332 -32.84 -9.15 -20.33
C SER A 332 -31.98 -7.99 -20.88
N ALA A 333 -32.12 -6.80 -20.30
CA ALA A 333 -31.30 -5.66 -20.70
C ALA A 333 -29.80 -5.87 -20.37
N LEU A 334 -29.47 -6.46 -19.22
CA LEU A 334 -28.09 -6.81 -18.86
C LEU A 334 -27.51 -7.87 -19.80
N GLU A 335 -28.25 -8.90 -20.18
CA GLU A 335 -27.81 -9.93 -21.13
C GLU A 335 -27.46 -9.36 -22.50
N THR A 336 -28.17 -8.34 -22.93
CA THR A 336 -28.00 -7.69 -24.24
C THR A 336 -27.15 -6.41 -24.16
N ASN A 337 -26.52 -6.15 -23.01
CA ASN A 337 -25.79 -4.91 -22.75
C ASN A 337 -26.61 -3.65 -23.09
N PHE A 338 -27.89 -3.65 -22.67
CA PHE A 338 -28.84 -2.57 -22.87
C PHE A 338 -29.12 -2.24 -24.35
N ALA A 339 -28.87 -3.14 -25.28
CA ALA A 339 -29.20 -2.92 -26.71
C ALA A 339 -30.69 -2.61 -26.90
N GLY A 340 -31.02 -1.42 -27.45
CA GLY A 340 -32.36 -0.91 -27.59
C GLY A 340 -33.09 -0.52 -26.31
N ARG A 341 -32.38 -0.44 -25.19
CA ARG A 341 -32.93 -0.11 -23.85
C ARG A 341 -32.16 1.00 -23.18
N GLU A 342 -31.82 2.04 -23.93
CA GLU A 342 -31.12 3.22 -23.40
C GLU A 342 -31.97 3.99 -22.37
N ASP A 343 -33.28 3.97 -22.50
CA ASP A 343 -34.23 4.50 -21.51
C ASP A 343 -34.06 3.88 -20.14
N LEU A 344 -34.02 2.55 -20.06
CA LEU A 344 -33.78 1.83 -18.82
C LEU A 344 -32.35 2.08 -18.27
N ARG A 345 -31.38 2.09 -19.18
CA ARG A 345 -29.99 2.39 -18.79
C ARG A 345 -29.87 3.77 -18.15
N GLN A 346 -30.51 4.79 -18.71
CA GLN A 346 -30.52 6.14 -18.14
C GLN A 346 -31.26 6.20 -16.80
N THR A 347 -32.37 5.49 -16.65
CA THR A 347 -33.10 5.35 -15.39
C THR A 347 -32.19 4.81 -14.28
N LEU A 348 -31.39 3.78 -14.55
CA LEU A 348 -30.45 3.20 -13.58
C LEU A 348 -29.25 4.12 -13.31
N LEU A 349 -28.73 4.81 -14.33
CA LEU A 349 -27.64 5.76 -14.20
C LEU A 349 -28.01 7.00 -13.38
N SER A 350 -29.27 7.40 -13.39
CA SER A 350 -29.76 8.57 -12.63
C SER A 350 -29.99 8.30 -11.14
N GLN A 351 -29.93 7.04 -10.71
CA GLN A 351 -30.10 6.68 -9.31
C GLN A 351 -28.91 7.18 -8.46
N PRO A 352 -29.07 7.31 -7.13
CA PRO A 352 -28.00 7.77 -6.21
C PRO A 352 -26.68 7.04 -6.41
N LYS A 353 -25.57 7.77 -6.26
CA LYS A 353 -24.21 7.25 -6.44
C LYS A 353 -23.39 7.45 -5.17
N THR A 354 -22.48 6.53 -4.92
CA THR A 354 -21.49 6.61 -3.82
C THR A 354 -20.64 7.89 -3.88
N GLY A 355 -20.23 8.37 -2.73
CA GLY A 355 -19.40 9.57 -2.59
C GLY A 355 -20.20 10.88 -2.54
N ASN A 356 -21.54 10.82 -2.49
CA ASN A 356 -22.41 11.98 -2.44
C ASN A 356 -23.19 12.10 -1.11
N ASN A 357 -22.78 11.35 -0.09
CA ASN A 357 -23.39 11.31 1.23
C ASN A 357 -24.91 11.01 1.17
N ASN A 358 -25.25 9.93 0.50
CA ASN A 358 -26.61 9.46 0.27
C ASN A 358 -26.74 7.94 0.52
N GLU A 359 -27.91 7.36 0.17
CA GLU A 359 -28.21 5.94 0.43
C GLU A 359 -27.26 4.95 -0.26
N ALA A 360 -26.61 5.33 -1.38
CA ALA A 360 -25.63 4.48 -2.03
C ALA A 360 -24.39 4.25 -1.13
N ASP A 361 -24.05 5.19 -0.25
CA ASP A 361 -22.94 5.03 0.71
C ASP A 361 -23.26 3.97 1.77
N GLU A 362 -24.53 3.74 2.11
CA GLU A 362 -24.96 2.65 2.97
C GLU A 362 -24.71 1.28 2.32
N ARG A 363 -24.88 1.19 0.99
CA ARG A 363 -24.57 -0.05 0.24
C ARG A 363 -23.07 -0.34 0.23
N LEU A 364 -22.25 0.69 0.21
CA LEU A 364 -20.81 0.51 0.34
C LEU A 364 -20.44 -0.13 1.69
N SER A 365 -21.04 0.35 2.77
CA SER A 365 -20.86 -0.23 4.11
C SER A 365 -21.32 -1.70 4.21
N PHE A 366 -22.36 -2.07 3.46
CA PHE A 366 -22.83 -3.45 3.38
C PHE A 366 -21.81 -4.38 2.68
N LEU A 367 -21.11 -3.88 1.66
CA LEU A 367 -20.12 -4.65 0.90
C LEU A 367 -18.77 -4.82 1.61
N MET A 368 -18.47 -3.96 2.57
CA MET A 368 -17.24 -3.98 3.37
C MET A 368 -17.38 -4.84 4.62
#